data_0cebb4daf549fb6f881dfb2384ab46e7
#
_entry.id   0cebb4daf549fb6f881dfb2384ab46e7
#
_cell.length_a   1.000
_cell.length_b   1.000
_cell.length_c   1.000
_cell.angle_alpha   90.00
_cell.angle_beta   90.00
_cell.angle_gamma   90.00
#
_symmetry.space_group_name_H-M   'P 1'
#
loop_
_entity.id
_entity.type
_entity.pdbx_description
1 polymer ?
#
loop_
_entity_poly.entity_id
_entity_poly.type
_entity_poly.pdbx_seq_one_letter_code
_entity_poly.pdbx_strand_id
1 'polypeptide(L)'
;MCIRDSLWVASSDYTVDVRAGKNIFKQLSEAYRKMRNTARFMLGNIGDFNPATDMVAEDQLFEIDRWALKSCNSLTANVRAAYDNYDFSRAYHAIYNFCVIDMSNFYMDVIKDRLYCADEHARRCAQTALYRILVDFTKLVAPILCFTAQEIWSYIPKLEGMQEYVCWERMPEAKSDEDAAFDAKWAKIIAVRDDVKKVLEQARADKTIGSSLEAAVTLYCNDEMYDFLNAIPMDELADLMIVSHVDLVKGEGGVRGLTEGLGMSVAHAAGNKCLRCWKFDTAVGEDGLCPRCAKVLG
;
A
#
# COMPACT_ATOMS: atom_id res chain seq x y z
N MET A 1 13.13 5.78 -28.58
CA MET A 1 12.15 6.64 -27.88
C MET A 1 12.53 6.71 -26.42
N CYS A 2 12.65 7.91 -25.85
CA CYS A 2 13.03 8.08 -24.44
C CYS A 2 11.81 7.85 -23.55
N ILE A 3 11.98 7.16 -22.43
CA ILE A 3 10.91 6.93 -21.43
C ILE A 3 10.19 8.22 -21.04
N ARG A 4 10.94 9.33 -20.93
CA ARG A 4 10.37 10.66 -20.62
C ARG A 4 9.45 11.17 -21.72
N ASP A 5 9.79 10.91 -22.97
CA ASP A 5 8.99 11.36 -24.13
C ASP A 5 7.67 10.59 -24.14
N SER A 6 7.68 9.27 -23.91
CA SER A 6 6.48 8.45 -23.82
C SER A 6 5.56 8.92 -22.68
N LEU A 7 6.12 9.18 -21.52
CA LEU A 7 5.35 9.67 -20.37
C LEU A 7 4.82 11.09 -20.58
N TRP A 8 5.61 11.97 -21.26
CA TRP A 8 5.17 13.31 -21.57
C TRP A 8 3.98 13.30 -22.52
N VAL A 9 4.06 12.54 -23.60
CA VAL A 9 2.95 12.38 -24.54
C VAL A 9 1.72 11.79 -23.85
N ALA A 10 1.89 10.71 -23.08
CA ALA A 10 0.78 10.07 -22.38
C ALA A 10 0.16 10.94 -21.27
N SER A 11 0.95 11.78 -20.59
CA SER A 11 0.45 12.66 -19.52
C SER A 11 -0.21 13.96 -20.04
N SER A 12 -0.06 14.26 -21.32
CA SER A 12 -0.55 15.50 -21.91
C SER A 12 -1.93 15.31 -22.52
N ASP A 13 -2.78 16.32 -22.36
CA ASP A 13 -4.02 16.41 -23.11
C ASP A 13 -3.68 16.89 -24.55
N TYR A 14 -3.77 15.99 -25.51
CA TYR A 14 -3.45 16.27 -26.91
C TYR A 14 -4.52 17.07 -27.63
N THR A 15 -5.65 17.37 -26.98
CA THR A 15 -6.73 18.20 -27.55
C THR A 15 -6.46 19.71 -27.39
N VAL A 16 -5.46 20.07 -26.61
CA VAL A 16 -5.03 21.44 -26.35
C VAL A 16 -3.53 21.61 -26.60
N ASP A 17 -3.07 22.86 -26.61
CA ASP A 17 -1.63 23.18 -26.76
C ASP A 17 -0.80 22.54 -25.65
N VAL A 18 0.15 21.70 -26.04
CA VAL A 18 1.02 20.98 -25.11
C VAL A 18 2.27 21.79 -24.79
N ARG A 19 2.51 22.03 -23.51
CA ARG A 19 3.71 22.72 -23.01
C ARG A 19 4.86 21.75 -22.81
N ALA A 20 6.06 22.14 -23.23
CA ALA A 20 7.29 21.43 -22.97
C ALA A 20 8.30 22.33 -22.23
N GLY A 21 9.08 21.73 -21.33
CA GLY A 21 10.10 22.47 -20.60
C GLY A 21 10.89 21.57 -19.63
N LYS A 22 12.07 22.04 -19.22
CA LYS A 22 12.97 21.27 -18.34
C LYS A 22 12.31 20.81 -17.04
N ASN A 23 11.45 21.65 -16.44
CA ASN A 23 10.75 21.32 -15.20
C ASN A 23 9.73 20.20 -15.39
N ILE A 24 8.98 20.23 -16.51
CA ILE A 24 8.00 19.18 -16.85
C ILE A 24 8.73 17.85 -17.01
N PHE A 25 9.82 17.81 -17.77
CA PHE A 25 10.61 16.58 -17.95
C PHE A 25 11.26 16.09 -16.64
N LYS A 26 11.62 16.99 -15.72
CA LYS A 26 12.07 16.59 -14.38
C LYS A 26 10.95 15.93 -13.58
N GLN A 27 9.75 16.50 -13.55
CA GLN A 27 8.59 15.94 -12.88
C GLN A 27 8.22 14.54 -13.43
N LEU A 28 8.26 14.39 -14.75
CA LEU A 28 8.01 13.09 -15.41
C LEU A 28 9.08 12.04 -15.07
N SER A 29 10.34 12.46 -14.94
CA SER A 29 11.40 11.56 -14.48
C SER A 29 11.20 11.10 -13.04
N GLU A 30 10.69 11.97 -12.17
CA GLU A 30 10.32 11.60 -10.80
C GLU A 30 9.10 10.66 -10.78
N ALA A 31 8.09 10.94 -11.61
CA ALA A 31 6.91 10.08 -11.74
C ALA A 31 7.30 8.67 -12.22
N TYR A 32 8.13 8.58 -13.26
CA TYR A 32 8.69 7.29 -13.73
C TYR A 32 9.42 6.55 -12.61
N ARG A 33 10.27 7.25 -11.86
CA ARG A 33 11.02 6.65 -10.76
C ARG A 33 10.11 6.07 -9.69
N LYS A 34 9.00 6.75 -9.36
CA LYS A 34 8.01 6.26 -8.41
C LYS A 34 7.32 4.99 -8.92
N MET A 35 6.83 4.97 -10.16
CA MET A 35 6.22 3.79 -10.78
C MET A 35 7.20 2.60 -10.80
N ARG A 36 8.44 2.83 -11.24
CA ARG A 36 9.49 1.81 -11.28
C ARG A 36 9.84 1.29 -9.89
N ASN A 37 9.92 2.15 -8.89
CA ASN A 37 10.21 1.75 -7.51
C ASN A 37 9.08 0.92 -6.90
N THR A 38 7.81 1.22 -7.20
CA THR A 38 6.66 0.40 -6.81
C THR A 38 6.78 -1.02 -7.38
N ALA A 39 7.05 -1.15 -8.67
CA ALA A 39 7.26 -2.46 -9.28
C ALA A 39 8.50 -3.18 -8.70
N ARG A 40 9.60 -2.46 -8.49
CA ARG A 40 10.82 -3.01 -7.89
C ARG A 40 10.60 -3.54 -6.47
N PHE A 41 9.80 -2.83 -5.66
CA PHE A 41 9.45 -3.31 -4.32
C PHE A 41 8.66 -4.62 -4.40
N MET A 42 7.66 -4.69 -5.26
CA MET A 42 6.86 -5.90 -5.45
C MET A 42 7.72 -7.07 -5.91
N LEU A 43 8.54 -6.88 -6.96
CA LEU A 43 9.47 -7.91 -7.45
C LEU A 43 10.45 -8.39 -6.37
N GLY A 44 11.01 -7.48 -5.59
CA GLY A 44 11.97 -7.82 -4.54
C GLY A 44 11.36 -8.67 -3.41
N ASN A 45 10.04 -8.58 -3.22
CA ASN A 45 9.33 -9.30 -2.16
C ASN A 45 8.63 -10.59 -2.63
N ILE A 46 8.64 -10.89 -3.92
CA ILE A 46 8.10 -12.14 -4.48
C ILE A 46 9.18 -13.06 -5.06
N GLY A 47 10.46 -12.80 -4.78
CA GLY A 47 11.58 -13.55 -5.37
C GLY A 47 11.63 -15.02 -4.97
N ASP A 48 11.09 -15.38 -3.81
CA ASP A 48 10.96 -16.74 -3.30
C ASP A 48 9.54 -17.31 -3.41
N PHE A 49 8.64 -16.59 -4.10
CA PHE A 49 7.24 -16.94 -4.26
C PHE A 49 7.03 -17.77 -5.54
N ASN A 50 6.53 -18.99 -5.38
CA ASN A 50 6.10 -19.81 -6.50
C ASN A 50 4.58 -19.72 -6.68
N PRO A 51 4.08 -19.03 -7.71
CA PRO A 51 2.64 -18.83 -7.87
C PRO A 51 1.85 -20.13 -8.10
N ALA A 52 2.51 -21.24 -8.47
CA ALA A 52 1.83 -22.52 -8.63
C ALA A 52 1.54 -23.24 -7.31
N THR A 53 2.30 -22.97 -6.24
CA THR A 53 2.21 -23.67 -4.95
C THR A 53 1.89 -22.77 -3.77
N ASP A 54 2.26 -21.48 -3.83
CA ASP A 54 2.26 -20.58 -2.69
C ASP A 54 1.11 -19.57 -2.70
N MET A 55 0.27 -19.62 -3.76
CA MET A 55 -0.92 -18.77 -3.84
C MET A 55 -1.92 -19.11 -2.74
N VAL A 56 -2.31 -18.11 -1.98
CA VAL A 56 -3.34 -18.22 -0.96
C VAL A 56 -4.71 -17.90 -1.56
N ALA A 57 -5.73 -18.67 -1.18
CA ALA A 57 -7.10 -18.45 -1.63
C ALA A 57 -7.64 -17.10 -1.13
N GLU A 58 -8.52 -16.47 -1.91
CA GLU A 58 -8.95 -15.08 -1.69
C GLU A 58 -9.71 -14.88 -0.36
N ASP A 59 -10.44 -15.89 0.08
CA ASP A 59 -11.16 -15.94 1.36
C ASP A 59 -10.24 -16.08 2.58
N GLN A 60 -8.99 -16.51 2.36
CA GLN A 60 -7.97 -16.65 3.40
C GLN A 60 -7.01 -15.45 3.47
N LEU A 61 -7.11 -14.50 2.53
CA LEU A 61 -6.31 -13.29 2.53
C LEU A 61 -6.75 -12.34 3.66
N PHE A 62 -5.78 -11.60 4.20
CA PHE A 62 -6.09 -10.51 5.13
C PHE A 62 -6.96 -9.45 4.43
N GLU A 63 -7.76 -8.75 5.23
CA GLU A 63 -8.70 -7.77 4.68
C GLU A 63 -7.99 -6.63 3.92
N ILE A 64 -6.82 -6.20 4.39
CA ILE A 64 -6.00 -5.20 3.69
C ILE A 64 -5.47 -5.71 2.34
N ASP A 65 -5.20 -7.02 2.19
CA ASP A 65 -4.79 -7.60 0.91
C ASP A 65 -5.95 -7.59 -0.08
N ARG A 66 -7.15 -7.91 0.39
CA ARG A 66 -8.39 -7.81 -0.41
C ARG A 66 -8.67 -6.36 -0.83
N TRP A 67 -8.45 -5.39 0.08
CA TRP A 67 -8.52 -3.98 -0.26
C TRP A 67 -7.54 -3.59 -1.38
N ALA A 68 -6.29 -4.02 -1.30
CA ALA A 68 -5.29 -3.71 -2.32
C ALA A 68 -5.62 -4.35 -3.68
N LEU A 69 -6.14 -5.57 -3.69
CA LEU A 69 -6.64 -6.23 -4.90
C LEU A 69 -7.85 -5.50 -5.49
N LYS A 70 -8.77 -5.03 -4.66
CA LYS A 70 -9.93 -4.23 -5.09
C LYS A 70 -9.50 -2.87 -5.65
N SER A 71 -8.51 -2.21 -5.04
CA SER A 71 -7.92 -0.98 -5.57
C SER A 71 -7.27 -1.21 -6.94
N CYS A 72 -6.56 -2.32 -7.13
CA CYS A 72 -6.00 -2.72 -8.42
C CYS A 72 -7.10 -3.03 -9.46
N ASN A 73 -8.19 -3.66 -9.06
CA ASN A 73 -9.35 -3.90 -9.91
C ASN A 73 -10.00 -2.58 -10.38
N SER A 74 -10.15 -1.62 -9.47
CA SER A 74 -10.63 -0.26 -9.79
C SER A 74 -9.68 0.47 -10.75
N LEU A 75 -8.36 0.35 -10.54
CA LEU A 75 -7.36 0.84 -11.49
C LEU A 75 -7.56 0.22 -12.86
N THR A 76 -7.75 -1.09 -12.93
CA THR A 76 -7.96 -1.83 -14.19
C THR A 76 -9.15 -1.29 -14.95
N ALA A 77 -10.30 -1.11 -14.29
CA ALA A 77 -11.49 -0.52 -14.89
C ALA A 77 -11.23 0.88 -15.46
N ASN A 78 -10.61 1.75 -14.66
CA ASN A 78 -10.33 3.13 -15.03
C ASN A 78 -9.34 3.24 -16.20
N VAL A 79 -8.27 2.45 -16.19
CA VAL A 79 -7.23 2.48 -17.23
C VAL A 79 -7.77 1.91 -18.55
N ARG A 80 -8.53 0.82 -18.50
CA ARG A 80 -9.17 0.26 -19.71
C ARG A 80 -10.13 1.26 -20.35
N ALA A 81 -11.03 1.82 -19.54
CA ALA A 81 -11.97 2.85 -20.04
C ALA A 81 -11.23 4.07 -20.64
N ALA A 82 -10.10 4.47 -20.02
CA ALA A 82 -9.28 5.54 -20.56
C ALA A 82 -8.63 5.18 -21.89
N TYR A 83 -8.07 3.96 -22.03
CA TYR A 83 -7.49 3.49 -23.29
C TYR A 83 -8.54 3.34 -24.39
N ASP A 84 -9.73 2.80 -24.10
CA ASP A 84 -10.83 2.64 -25.04
C ASP A 84 -11.33 3.99 -25.57
N ASN A 85 -11.22 5.04 -24.76
CA ASN A 85 -11.58 6.41 -25.14
C ASN A 85 -10.38 7.25 -25.63
N TYR A 86 -9.20 6.67 -25.80
CA TYR A 86 -7.96 7.37 -26.17
C TYR A 86 -7.56 8.50 -25.21
N ASP A 87 -8.03 8.44 -23.95
CA ASP A 87 -7.66 9.38 -22.88
C ASP A 87 -6.42 8.89 -22.13
N PHE A 88 -5.27 9.01 -22.78
CA PHE A 88 -4.00 8.55 -22.21
C PHE A 88 -3.58 9.32 -20.97
N SER A 89 -3.97 10.59 -20.86
CA SER A 89 -3.70 11.42 -19.69
C SER A 89 -4.39 10.88 -18.45
N ARG A 90 -5.65 10.48 -18.56
CA ARG A 90 -6.39 9.82 -17.51
C ARG A 90 -5.75 8.48 -17.10
N ALA A 91 -5.36 7.66 -18.09
CA ALA A 91 -4.67 6.40 -17.82
C ALA A 91 -3.35 6.63 -17.05
N TYR A 92 -2.53 7.57 -17.49
CA TYR A 92 -1.29 7.94 -16.83
C TYR A 92 -1.51 8.38 -15.38
N HIS A 93 -2.45 9.28 -15.13
CA HIS A 93 -2.74 9.78 -13.79
C HIS A 93 -3.30 8.69 -12.87
N ALA A 94 -4.16 7.81 -13.37
CA ALA A 94 -4.67 6.68 -12.61
C ALA A 94 -3.54 5.75 -12.17
N ILE A 95 -2.65 5.37 -13.08
CA ILE A 95 -1.47 4.52 -12.80
C ILE A 95 -0.53 5.20 -11.79
N TYR A 96 -0.23 6.47 -11.99
CA TYR A 96 0.65 7.22 -11.09
C TYR A 96 0.08 7.32 -9.68
N ASN A 97 -1.20 7.68 -9.55
CA ASN A 97 -1.87 7.82 -8.26
C ASN A 97 -1.93 6.48 -7.52
N PHE A 98 -2.28 5.40 -8.20
CA PHE A 98 -2.23 4.06 -7.63
C PHE A 98 -0.84 3.72 -7.07
N CYS A 99 0.23 3.95 -7.84
CA CYS A 99 1.59 3.69 -7.37
C CYS A 99 1.96 4.50 -6.13
N VAL A 100 1.55 5.77 -6.07
CA VAL A 100 1.98 6.70 -5.01
C VAL A 100 1.06 6.62 -3.80
N ILE A 101 -0.24 6.69 -4.01
CA ILE A 101 -1.22 6.82 -2.93
C ILE A 101 -1.53 5.44 -2.36
N ASP A 102 -2.06 4.54 -3.19
CA ASP A 102 -2.57 3.26 -2.72
C ASP A 102 -1.44 2.30 -2.36
N MET A 103 -0.43 2.20 -3.21
CA MET A 103 0.65 1.25 -3.00
C MET A 103 1.75 1.78 -2.07
N SER A 104 2.48 2.83 -2.48
CA SER A 104 3.70 3.25 -1.75
C SER A 104 3.40 3.91 -0.41
N ASN A 105 2.38 4.77 -0.33
CA ASN A 105 2.06 5.52 0.89
C ASN A 105 1.14 4.75 1.84
N PHE A 106 0.56 3.63 1.41
CA PHE A 106 -0.34 2.86 2.24
C PHE A 106 0.00 1.37 2.23
N TYR A 107 -0.49 0.60 1.25
CA TYR A 107 -0.44 -0.86 1.29
C TYR A 107 0.96 -1.42 1.51
N MET A 108 1.93 -1.04 0.66
CA MET A 108 3.29 -1.56 0.75
C MET A 108 4.00 -1.16 2.05
N ASP A 109 3.64 -0.02 2.63
CA ASP A 109 4.22 0.44 3.88
C ASP A 109 3.70 -0.39 5.07
N VAL A 110 2.39 -0.64 5.12
CA VAL A 110 1.74 -1.44 6.16
C VAL A 110 2.22 -2.90 6.14
N ILE A 111 2.32 -3.52 4.97
CA ILE A 111 2.64 -4.95 4.88
C ILE A 111 4.13 -5.29 5.09
N LYS A 112 5.01 -4.29 5.27
CA LYS A 112 6.45 -4.54 5.50
C LYS A 112 6.70 -5.47 6.69
N ASP A 113 5.97 -5.25 7.79
CA ASP A 113 6.10 -6.10 8.97
C ASP A 113 5.73 -7.56 8.65
N ARG A 114 4.66 -7.79 7.89
CA ARG A 114 4.26 -9.14 7.47
C ARG A 114 5.27 -9.78 6.52
N LEU A 115 5.84 -9.01 5.59
CA LEU A 115 6.82 -9.52 4.64
C LEU A 115 8.14 -9.94 5.32
N TYR A 116 8.54 -9.25 6.40
CA TYR A 116 9.87 -9.45 7.00
C TYR A 116 9.86 -10.09 8.39
N CYS A 117 8.77 -9.97 9.14
CA CYS A 117 8.73 -10.32 10.55
C CYS A 117 7.61 -11.29 10.96
N ALA A 118 6.59 -11.50 10.11
CA ALA A 118 5.49 -12.39 10.45
C ALA A 118 5.78 -13.86 10.12
N ASP A 119 4.82 -14.72 10.42
CA ASP A 119 4.84 -16.14 10.02
C ASP A 119 4.69 -16.32 8.51
N GLU A 120 4.89 -17.55 8.05
CA GLU A 120 4.87 -17.86 6.63
C GLU A 120 3.50 -17.61 6.00
N HIS A 121 2.40 -17.95 6.69
CA HIS A 121 1.05 -17.74 6.15
C HIS A 121 0.77 -16.25 5.89
N ALA A 122 1.01 -15.39 6.87
CA ALA A 122 0.82 -13.94 6.73
C ALA A 122 1.72 -13.35 5.62
N ARG A 123 2.94 -13.86 5.49
CA ARG A 123 3.86 -13.49 4.41
C ARG A 123 3.34 -13.92 3.05
N ARG A 124 2.85 -15.18 2.91
CA ARG A 124 2.31 -15.70 1.65
C ARG A 124 1.03 -14.97 1.22
N CYS A 125 0.18 -14.55 2.17
CA CYS A 125 -0.97 -13.70 1.87
C CYS A 125 -0.53 -12.37 1.20
N ALA A 126 0.43 -11.66 1.79
CA ALA A 126 0.96 -10.43 1.23
C ALA A 126 1.62 -10.64 -0.14
N GLN A 127 2.43 -11.71 -0.30
CA GLN A 127 3.06 -12.06 -1.57
C GLN A 127 2.04 -12.41 -2.66
N THR A 128 0.96 -13.11 -2.32
CA THR A 128 -0.14 -13.41 -3.24
C THR A 128 -0.77 -12.12 -3.79
N ALA A 129 -1.07 -11.18 -2.91
CA ALA A 129 -1.63 -9.89 -3.34
C ALA A 129 -0.63 -9.10 -4.19
N LEU A 130 0.63 -9.00 -3.77
CA LEU A 130 1.69 -8.32 -4.54
C LEU A 130 1.89 -8.94 -5.91
N TYR A 131 1.90 -10.27 -6.01
CA TYR A 131 2.05 -11.00 -7.28
C TYR A 131 0.90 -10.68 -8.24
N ARG A 132 -0.36 -10.79 -7.79
CA ARG A 132 -1.54 -10.51 -8.61
C ARG A 132 -1.55 -9.06 -9.08
N ILE A 133 -1.30 -8.11 -8.17
CA ILE A 133 -1.21 -6.68 -8.48
C ILE A 133 -0.09 -6.42 -9.49
N LEU A 134 1.10 -7.01 -9.32
CA LEU A 134 2.22 -6.77 -10.20
C LEU A 134 1.98 -7.29 -11.62
N VAL A 135 1.33 -8.45 -11.76
CA VAL A 135 0.94 -9.02 -13.07
C VAL A 135 0.00 -8.06 -13.80
N ASP A 136 -1.09 -7.63 -13.15
CA ASP A 136 -2.07 -6.75 -13.77
C ASP A 136 -1.49 -5.34 -14.03
N PHE A 137 -0.78 -4.76 -13.07
CA PHE A 137 -0.09 -3.49 -13.20
C PHE A 137 0.86 -3.48 -14.41
N THR A 138 1.66 -4.55 -14.58
CA THR A 138 2.63 -4.63 -15.68
C THR A 138 1.94 -4.62 -17.04
N LYS A 139 0.82 -5.33 -17.17
CA LYS A 139 0.00 -5.33 -18.39
C LYS A 139 -0.63 -3.95 -18.65
N LEU A 140 -1.13 -3.27 -17.60
CA LEU A 140 -1.74 -1.95 -17.71
C LEU A 140 -0.75 -0.86 -18.15
N VAL A 141 0.51 -0.93 -17.72
CA VAL A 141 1.53 0.07 -18.09
C VAL A 141 2.20 -0.22 -19.43
N ALA A 142 2.08 -1.43 -19.97
CA ALA A 142 2.75 -1.85 -21.19
C ALA A 142 2.49 -0.96 -22.41
N PRO A 143 1.28 -0.42 -22.65
CA PRO A 143 1.04 0.48 -23.78
C PRO A 143 1.84 1.79 -23.73
N ILE A 144 2.16 2.29 -22.53
CA ILE A 144 2.89 3.55 -22.34
C ILE A 144 4.40 3.28 -22.13
N LEU A 145 4.74 2.28 -21.31
CA LEU A 145 6.11 1.98 -20.89
C LEU A 145 6.54 0.58 -21.36
N CYS A 146 6.40 0.29 -22.65
CA CYS A 146 6.57 -1.04 -23.23
C CYS A 146 7.87 -1.75 -22.84
N PHE A 147 9.02 -1.08 -22.88
CA PHE A 147 10.31 -1.70 -22.51
C PHE A 147 10.44 -1.94 -21.00
N THR A 148 9.99 -0.97 -20.19
CA THR A 148 9.98 -1.14 -18.72
C THR A 148 9.00 -2.24 -18.30
N ALA A 149 7.83 -2.31 -18.90
CA ALA A 149 6.87 -3.38 -18.65
C ALA A 149 7.44 -4.75 -19.04
N GLN A 150 8.14 -4.86 -20.19
CA GLN A 150 8.79 -6.11 -20.59
C GLN A 150 9.94 -6.49 -19.64
N GLU A 151 10.73 -5.52 -19.17
CA GLU A 151 11.76 -5.75 -18.16
C GLU A 151 11.13 -6.31 -16.87
N ILE A 152 10.10 -5.65 -16.33
CA ILE A 152 9.38 -6.13 -15.14
C ILE A 152 8.82 -7.54 -15.40
N TRP A 153 8.18 -7.75 -16.55
CA TRP A 153 7.56 -9.01 -16.93
C TRP A 153 8.55 -10.18 -16.95
N SER A 154 9.78 -9.93 -17.36
CA SER A 154 10.83 -10.96 -17.42
C SER A 154 11.24 -11.48 -16.03
N TYR A 155 11.03 -10.71 -14.97
CA TYR A 155 11.34 -11.09 -13.58
C TYR A 155 10.15 -11.64 -12.81
N ILE A 156 8.92 -11.52 -13.32
CA ILE A 156 7.73 -12.11 -12.67
C ILE A 156 7.78 -13.63 -12.80
N PRO A 157 7.63 -14.39 -11.70
CA PRO A 157 7.48 -15.84 -11.76
C PRO A 157 6.28 -16.22 -12.63
N LYS A 158 6.49 -17.11 -13.61
CA LYS A 158 5.47 -17.46 -14.62
C LYS A 158 4.59 -18.60 -14.15
N LEU A 159 3.28 -18.42 -14.33
CA LEU A 159 2.31 -19.53 -14.32
C LEU A 159 2.26 -20.18 -15.71
N GLU A 160 1.85 -21.42 -15.76
CA GLU A 160 1.58 -22.12 -17.02
C GLU A 160 0.56 -21.32 -17.86
N GLY A 161 0.84 -21.16 -19.13
CA GLY A 161 0.01 -20.40 -20.06
C GLY A 161 0.32 -18.90 -20.17
N MET A 162 1.14 -18.35 -19.27
CA MET A 162 1.61 -16.95 -19.42
C MET A 162 2.60 -16.84 -20.59
N GLN A 163 2.44 -15.76 -21.36
CA GLN A 163 3.25 -15.51 -22.56
C GLN A 163 4.67 -15.06 -22.20
N GLU A 164 5.62 -15.23 -23.10
CA GLU A 164 7.00 -14.77 -22.96
C GLU A 164 7.07 -13.24 -22.93
N TYR A 165 6.31 -12.58 -23.80
CA TYR A 165 6.28 -11.12 -23.91
C TYR A 165 4.97 -10.56 -23.36
N VAL A 166 5.07 -9.48 -22.56
CA VAL A 166 3.90 -8.84 -21.96
C VAL A 166 2.92 -8.31 -23.01
N CYS A 167 3.40 -7.89 -24.17
CA CYS A 167 2.55 -7.39 -25.27
C CYS A 167 1.72 -8.50 -25.96
N TRP A 168 2.00 -9.77 -25.70
CA TRP A 168 1.19 -10.91 -26.16
C TRP A 168 0.12 -11.31 -25.15
N GLU A 169 0.19 -10.77 -23.95
CA GLU A 169 -0.82 -10.97 -22.93
C GLU A 169 -2.09 -10.16 -23.22
N ARG A 170 -3.21 -10.69 -22.78
CA ARG A 170 -4.45 -9.89 -22.78
C ARG A 170 -4.43 -8.87 -21.67
N MET A 171 -4.96 -7.68 -21.96
CA MET A 171 -5.19 -6.65 -20.94
C MET A 171 -6.07 -7.24 -19.83
N PRO A 172 -5.77 -7.00 -18.56
CA PRO A 172 -6.57 -7.52 -17.46
C PRO A 172 -8.01 -6.99 -17.54
N GLU A 173 -8.97 -7.79 -17.12
CA GLU A 173 -10.39 -7.43 -17.07
C GLU A 173 -10.77 -7.05 -15.66
N ALA A 174 -11.47 -5.92 -15.53
CA ALA A 174 -12.04 -5.53 -14.25
C ALA A 174 -13.18 -6.49 -13.88
N LYS A 175 -13.10 -7.03 -12.67
CA LYS A 175 -14.18 -7.83 -12.11
C LYS A 175 -15.28 -6.92 -11.55
N SER A 176 -16.53 -7.33 -11.66
CA SER A 176 -17.62 -6.69 -10.91
C SER A 176 -17.42 -7.01 -9.43
N ASP A 177 -17.13 -6.00 -8.65
CA ASP A 177 -16.87 -6.11 -7.22
C ASP A 177 -17.52 -4.90 -6.52
N GLU A 178 -18.84 -4.95 -6.42
CA GLU A 178 -19.66 -3.90 -5.80
C GLU A 178 -19.93 -4.27 -4.33
N ASP A 179 -18.98 -4.00 -3.45
CA ASP A 179 -19.18 -4.06 -2.00
C ASP A 179 -19.05 -2.65 -1.40
N ALA A 180 -20.16 -1.92 -1.43
CA ALA A 180 -20.23 -0.55 -0.91
C ALA A 180 -19.94 -0.48 0.60
N ALA A 181 -20.28 -1.54 1.36
CA ALA A 181 -20.00 -1.58 2.80
C ALA A 181 -18.49 -1.71 3.06
N PHE A 182 -17.83 -2.56 2.31
CA PHE A 182 -16.37 -2.71 2.37
C PHE A 182 -15.66 -1.41 1.98
N ASP A 183 -16.11 -0.75 0.90
CA ASP A 183 -15.53 0.51 0.45
C ASP A 183 -15.70 1.63 1.49
N ALA A 184 -16.88 1.75 2.08
CA ALA A 184 -17.15 2.72 3.13
C ALA A 184 -16.31 2.45 4.40
N LYS A 185 -16.17 1.18 4.80
CA LYS A 185 -15.30 0.77 5.91
C LYS A 185 -13.87 1.21 5.68
N TRP A 186 -13.30 0.88 4.51
CA TRP A 186 -11.90 1.20 4.21
C TRP A 186 -11.67 2.70 4.02
N ALA A 187 -12.62 3.43 3.44
CA ALA A 187 -12.54 4.88 3.38
C ALA A 187 -12.46 5.51 4.78
N LYS A 188 -13.24 4.99 5.75
CA LYS A 188 -13.22 5.46 7.15
C LYS A 188 -11.89 5.11 7.83
N ILE A 189 -11.36 3.89 7.63
CA ILE A 189 -10.04 3.47 8.15
C ILE A 189 -8.92 4.37 7.60
N ILE A 190 -8.91 4.65 6.31
CA ILE A 190 -7.89 5.50 5.66
C ILE A 190 -7.98 6.93 6.20
N ALA A 191 -9.19 7.47 6.38
CA ALA A 191 -9.40 8.81 6.96
C ALA A 191 -8.82 8.91 8.39
N VAL A 192 -9.11 7.92 9.25
CA VAL A 192 -8.53 7.82 10.61
C VAL A 192 -7.00 7.76 10.55
N ARG A 193 -6.46 6.92 9.67
CA ARG A 193 -5.00 6.80 9.50
C ARG A 193 -4.36 8.12 9.05
N ASP A 194 -4.99 8.85 8.14
CA ASP A 194 -4.45 10.12 7.65
C ASP A 194 -4.43 11.20 8.76
N ASP A 195 -5.40 11.19 9.66
CA ASP A 195 -5.38 12.07 10.82
C ASP A 195 -4.29 11.64 11.82
N VAL A 196 -4.15 10.34 12.10
CA VAL A 196 -3.06 9.80 12.94
C VAL A 196 -1.69 10.18 12.37
N LYS A 197 -1.48 10.07 11.06
CA LYS A 197 -0.22 10.48 10.41
C LYS A 197 0.16 11.93 10.69
N LYS A 198 -0.82 12.86 10.65
CA LYS A 198 -0.57 14.29 10.94
C LYS A 198 -0.07 14.48 12.37
N VAL A 199 -0.70 13.80 13.34
CA VAL A 199 -0.30 13.90 14.75
C VAL A 199 1.06 13.25 14.99
N LEU A 200 1.36 12.13 14.31
CA LEU A 200 2.69 11.50 14.34
C LEU A 200 3.78 12.42 13.72
N GLU A 201 3.47 13.15 12.65
CA GLU A 201 4.39 14.13 12.07
C GLU A 201 4.67 15.29 13.04
N GLN A 202 3.65 15.77 13.74
CA GLN A 202 3.82 16.77 14.79
C GLN A 202 4.67 16.24 15.94
N ALA A 203 4.39 15.02 16.43
CA ALA A 203 5.17 14.40 17.51
C ALA A 203 6.66 14.19 17.13
N ARG A 204 6.96 13.93 15.85
CA ARG A 204 8.33 13.90 15.33
C ARG A 204 8.98 15.30 15.31
N ALA A 205 8.25 16.32 14.89
CA ALA A 205 8.73 17.70 14.89
C ALA A 205 9.05 18.18 16.32
N ASP A 206 8.23 17.78 17.30
CA ASP A 206 8.39 18.07 18.72
C ASP A 206 9.43 17.18 19.40
N LYS A 207 10.01 16.20 18.67
CA LYS A 207 10.98 15.23 19.17
C LYS A 207 10.45 14.33 20.30
N THR A 208 9.15 14.15 20.39
CA THR A 208 8.52 13.16 21.30
C THR A 208 8.81 11.75 20.86
N ILE A 209 8.90 11.52 19.53
CA ILE A 209 9.27 10.26 18.89
C ILE A 209 10.30 10.53 17.78
N GLY A 210 11.16 9.57 17.48
CA GLY A 210 12.06 9.61 16.32
C GLY A 210 11.45 8.93 15.09
N SER A 211 10.69 7.85 15.30
CA SER A 211 10.00 7.11 14.22
C SER A 211 8.57 6.76 14.64
N SER A 212 7.72 6.42 13.67
CA SER A 212 6.33 6.01 13.95
C SER A 212 6.26 4.77 14.84
N LEU A 213 7.19 3.83 14.68
CA LEU A 213 7.27 2.61 15.49
C LEU A 213 7.72 2.86 16.96
N GLU A 214 8.06 4.08 17.31
CA GLU A 214 8.30 4.48 18.72
C GLU A 214 7.03 5.01 19.39
N ALA A 215 5.93 5.13 18.64
CA ALA A 215 4.70 5.73 19.13
C ALA A 215 3.75 4.72 19.78
N ALA A 216 3.14 5.15 20.88
CA ALA A 216 1.84 4.70 21.37
C ALA A 216 0.81 5.79 21.05
N VAL A 217 -0.27 5.43 20.39
CA VAL A 217 -1.33 6.34 19.98
C VAL A 217 -2.58 6.04 20.78
N THR A 218 -3.14 7.06 21.43
CA THR A 218 -4.46 6.95 22.07
C THR A 218 -5.50 7.66 21.18
N LEU A 219 -6.53 6.92 20.79
CA LEU A 219 -7.65 7.41 20.01
C LEU A 219 -8.84 7.65 20.93
N TYR A 220 -9.25 8.91 21.08
CA TYR A 220 -10.42 9.33 21.84
C TYR A 220 -11.60 9.37 20.87
N CYS A 221 -12.62 8.56 21.14
CA CYS A 221 -13.67 8.26 20.21
C CYS A 221 -15.05 8.59 20.80
N ASN A 222 -15.95 9.17 20.01
CA ASN A 222 -17.37 9.11 20.32
C ASN A 222 -17.87 7.65 20.23
N ASP A 223 -19.09 7.37 20.64
CA ASP A 223 -19.61 5.99 20.69
C ASP A 223 -19.58 5.29 19.33
N GLU A 224 -19.99 5.96 18.26
CA GLU A 224 -19.98 5.39 16.90
C GLU A 224 -18.57 5.05 16.42
N MET A 225 -17.61 5.97 16.59
CA MET A 225 -16.23 5.75 16.18
C MET A 225 -15.55 4.68 17.03
N TYR A 226 -15.84 4.63 18.34
CA TYR A 226 -15.35 3.61 19.23
C TYR A 226 -15.83 2.21 18.80
N ASP A 227 -17.12 2.04 18.58
CA ASP A 227 -17.68 0.76 18.17
C ASP A 227 -17.14 0.31 16.81
N PHE A 228 -16.93 1.24 15.89
CA PHE A 228 -16.30 0.98 14.59
C PHE A 228 -14.84 0.49 14.71
N LEU A 229 -14.01 1.20 15.47
CA LEU A 229 -12.59 0.87 15.60
C LEU A 229 -12.38 -0.36 16.51
N ASN A 230 -13.20 -0.54 17.54
CA ASN A 230 -13.12 -1.69 18.44
C ASN A 230 -13.51 -3.03 17.76
N ALA A 231 -14.17 -2.97 16.61
CA ALA A 231 -14.42 -4.15 15.77
C ALA A 231 -13.16 -4.64 15.02
N ILE A 232 -12.08 -3.83 14.98
CA ILE A 232 -10.80 -4.18 14.38
C ILE A 232 -9.87 -4.66 15.51
N PRO A 233 -9.18 -5.80 15.37
CA PRO A 233 -8.16 -6.22 16.34
C PRO A 233 -7.12 -5.13 16.59
N MET A 234 -6.77 -4.87 17.85
CA MET A 234 -5.86 -3.77 18.21
C MET A 234 -4.49 -3.88 17.56
N ASP A 235 -3.98 -5.11 17.42
CA ASP A 235 -2.70 -5.36 16.74
C ASP A 235 -2.79 -5.00 15.24
N GLU A 236 -3.91 -5.33 14.60
CA GLU A 236 -4.16 -4.96 13.21
C GLU A 236 -4.31 -3.44 13.04
N LEU A 237 -5.00 -2.78 13.99
CA LEU A 237 -5.13 -1.33 13.99
C LEU A 237 -3.77 -0.64 14.18
N ALA A 238 -2.92 -1.17 15.07
CA ALA A 238 -1.56 -0.67 15.25
C ALA A 238 -0.69 -0.88 14.00
N ASP A 239 -0.85 -2.01 13.31
CA ASP A 239 -0.17 -2.27 12.04
C ASP A 239 -0.63 -1.31 10.94
N LEU A 240 -1.93 -1.07 10.82
CA LEU A 240 -2.49 -0.11 9.87
C LEU A 240 -1.98 1.33 10.09
N MET A 241 -1.77 1.72 11.36
CA MET A 241 -1.21 3.03 11.72
C MET A 241 0.32 3.05 11.69
N ILE A 242 0.97 1.89 11.59
CA ILE A 242 2.44 1.71 11.62
C ILE A 242 3.02 2.27 12.93
N VAL A 243 2.43 1.87 14.06
CA VAL A 243 2.84 2.24 15.41
C VAL A 243 3.06 1.01 16.28
N SER A 244 3.70 1.16 17.43
CA SER A 244 3.90 0.04 18.35
C SER A 244 2.62 -0.32 19.09
N HIS A 245 1.81 0.68 19.46
CA HIS A 245 0.62 0.47 20.28
C HIS A 245 -0.50 1.45 19.92
N VAL A 246 -1.75 0.98 20.02
CA VAL A 246 -2.96 1.80 19.89
C VAL A 246 -3.88 1.50 21.07
N ASP A 247 -4.38 2.54 21.70
CA ASP A 247 -5.41 2.48 22.74
C ASP A 247 -6.68 3.19 22.25
N LEU A 248 -7.85 2.60 22.55
CA LEU A 248 -9.15 3.23 22.29
C LEU A 248 -9.77 3.69 23.62
N VAL A 249 -10.18 4.95 23.66
CA VAL A 249 -10.83 5.56 24.82
C VAL A 249 -12.13 6.21 24.38
N LYS A 250 -13.24 5.89 25.07
CA LYS A 250 -14.50 6.59 24.87
C LYS A 250 -14.45 7.99 25.48
N GLY A 251 -14.85 8.99 24.72
CA GLY A 251 -14.92 10.38 25.16
C GLY A 251 -14.08 11.34 24.33
N GLU A 252 -14.00 12.58 24.79
CA GLU A 252 -13.23 13.62 24.13
C GLU A 252 -11.82 13.70 24.73
N GLY A 253 -10.82 13.94 23.88
CA GLY A 253 -9.43 14.13 24.34
C GLY A 253 -8.48 14.35 23.16
N GLY A 254 -7.24 14.72 23.49
CA GLY A 254 -6.17 14.90 22.50
C GLY A 254 -6.42 15.99 21.46
N VAL A 255 -5.72 15.89 20.34
CA VAL A 255 -5.86 16.78 19.18
C VAL A 255 -6.99 16.27 18.29
N ARG A 256 -7.96 17.10 17.95
CA ARG A 256 -9.04 16.73 17.03
C ARG A 256 -8.52 16.58 15.60
N GLY A 257 -8.88 15.48 14.95
CA GLY A 257 -8.66 15.23 13.52
C GLY A 257 -9.69 15.92 12.63
N LEU A 258 -9.62 15.64 11.34
CA LEU A 258 -10.67 16.00 10.38
C LEU A 258 -11.84 15.00 10.43
N THR A 259 -11.57 13.77 10.88
CA THR A 259 -12.58 12.72 11.06
C THR A 259 -13.45 13.07 12.26
N GLU A 260 -14.76 13.13 12.03
CA GLU A 260 -15.73 13.46 13.06
C GLU A 260 -15.72 12.42 14.19
N GLY A 261 -15.82 12.90 15.44
CA GLY A 261 -15.86 12.03 16.60
C GLY A 261 -14.51 11.40 16.99
N LEU A 262 -13.39 11.91 16.45
CA LEU A 262 -12.04 11.40 16.70
C LEU A 262 -11.12 12.49 17.25
N GLY A 263 -10.48 12.20 18.37
CA GLY A 263 -9.33 12.94 18.91
C GLY A 263 -8.15 12.00 19.12
N MET A 264 -6.94 12.52 19.16
CA MET A 264 -5.72 11.70 19.20
C MET A 264 -4.66 12.30 20.09
N SER A 265 -3.91 11.46 20.80
CA SER A 265 -2.66 11.83 21.43
C SER A 265 -1.57 10.81 21.11
N VAL A 266 -0.32 11.29 21.10
CA VAL A 266 0.86 10.47 20.81
C VAL A 266 1.82 10.58 21.98
N ALA A 267 2.28 9.43 22.46
CA ALA A 267 3.35 9.31 23.45
C ALA A 267 4.42 8.34 22.93
N HIS A 268 5.59 8.34 23.55
CA HIS A 268 6.58 7.29 23.31
C HIS A 268 6.06 5.97 23.87
N ALA A 269 6.11 4.90 23.08
CA ALA A 269 5.66 3.58 23.50
C ALA A 269 6.53 3.03 24.65
N ALA A 270 5.89 2.34 25.57
CA ALA A 270 6.56 1.73 26.72
C ALA A 270 7.37 0.47 26.33
N GLY A 271 8.35 0.12 27.16
CA GLY A 271 9.16 -1.07 27.00
C GLY A 271 10.42 -0.86 26.16
N ASN A 272 10.96 -1.94 25.62
CA ASN A 272 12.18 -1.96 24.83
C ASN A 272 11.88 -2.20 23.34
N LYS A 273 12.77 -1.72 22.49
CA LYS A 273 12.69 -1.93 21.05
C LYS A 273 13.02 -3.37 20.69
N CYS A 274 12.13 -4.07 20.01
CA CYS A 274 12.42 -5.36 19.42
C CYS A 274 13.44 -5.21 18.27
N LEU A 275 14.52 -5.98 18.30
CA LEU A 275 15.60 -5.91 17.30
C LEU A 275 15.18 -6.38 15.91
N ARG A 276 14.08 -7.16 15.80
CA ARG A 276 13.59 -7.70 14.53
C ARG A 276 12.49 -6.85 13.90
N CYS A 277 11.37 -6.60 14.59
CA CYS A 277 10.24 -5.84 14.03
C CYS A 277 10.29 -4.34 14.33
N TRP A 278 11.19 -3.92 15.21
CA TRP A 278 11.44 -2.54 15.65
C TRP A 278 10.28 -1.89 16.42
N LYS A 279 9.20 -2.62 16.70
CA LYS A 279 8.17 -2.17 17.63
C LYS A 279 8.70 -2.18 19.06
N PHE A 280 8.17 -1.30 19.88
CA PHE A 280 8.43 -1.27 21.32
C PHE A 280 7.40 -2.15 22.03
N ASP A 281 7.88 -2.96 22.99
CA ASP A 281 7.04 -3.87 23.77
C ASP A 281 7.65 -4.04 25.18
N THR A 282 6.80 -4.06 26.19
CA THR A 282 7.22 -4.27 27.59
C THR A 282 7.70 -5.69 27.85
N ALA A 283 7.34 -6.65 27.01
CA ALA A 283 7.73 -8.05 27.12
C ALA A 283 8.90 -8.44 26.19
N VAL A 284 9.71 -7.48 25.72
CA VAL A 284 10.95 -7.78 25.00
C VAL A 284 11.90 -8.50 25.93
N GLY A 285 12.31 -9.73 25.55
CA GLY A 285 13.20 -10.59 26.30
C GLY A 285 14.67 -10.15 26.32
N GLU A 286 15.52 -10.90 27.05
CA GLU A 286 16.97 -10.68 27.06
C GLU A 286 17.64 -10.88 25.70
N ASP A 287 17.00 -11.67 24.81
CA ASP A 287 17.39 -11.88 23.42
C ASP A 287 17.09 -10.67 22.52
N GLY A 288 16.44 -9.64 23.05
CA GLY A 288 16.04 -8.44 22.32
C GLY A 288 14.82 -8.64 21.41
N LEU A 289 14.06 -9.72 21.58
CA LEU A 289 12.90 -10.04 20.76
C LEU A 289 11.59 -9.84 21.53
N CYS A 290 10.57 -9.33 20.88
CA CYS A 290 9.21 -9.36 21.42
C CYS A 290 8.62 -10.78 21.32
N PRO A 291 7.60 -11.13 22.13
CA PRO A 291 7.03 -12.49 22.17
C PRO A 291 6.59 -13.01 20.80
N ARG A 292 6.04 -12.14 19.95
CA ARG A 292 5.65 -12.49 18.57
C ARG A 292 6.87 -12.91 17.72
N CYS A 293 7.93 -12.10 17.76
CA CYS A 293 9.14 -12.39 16.98
C CYS A 293 9.89 -13.62 17.48
N ALA A 294 9.95 -13.82 18.79
CA ALA A 294 10.51 -15.01 19.40
C ALA A 294 9.75 -16.28 18.94
N LYS A 295 8.41 -16.25 18.97
CA LYS A 295 7.57 -17.37 18.51
C LYS A 295 7.78 -17.70 17.02
N VAL A 296 8.03 -16.72 16.17
CA VAL A 296 8.24 -16.95 14.71
C VAL A 296 9.61 -17.54 14.41
N LEU A 297 10.60 -17.28 15.28
CA LEU A 297 11.97 -17.80 15.09
C LEU A 297 12.20 -19.19 15.73
N GLY A 298 11.29 -19.66 16.58
CA GLY A 298 11.36 -20.93 17.31
C GLY A 298 12.06 -20.75 18.62
#